data_3d2ac287ad6f3fb64f0354b6067e8b2d
#
_entry.id   3d2ac287ad6f3fb64f0354b6067e8b2d
#
_cell.length_a   1.000
_cell.length_b   1.000
_cell.length_c   1.000
_cell.angle_alpha   90.00
_cell.angle_beta   90.00
_cell.angle_gamma   90.00
#
_symmetry.space_group_name_H-M   'P 1'
#
loop_
_entity.id
_entity.type
_entity.pdbx_description
1 polymer ?
#
loop_
_entity_poly.entity_id
_entity_poly.type
_entity_poly.pdbx_seq_one_letter_code
_entity_poly.pdbx_strand_id
1 'polypeptide(L)'
;MASVKDAALDPAKSFQGLILTLQTYWAGHGCVMLQPYDMEVGAGTFHPATTLRSLGPKPWKAAYVQPSRRPKDGRYGENPNRLQHYYQYQVILKPSPENLQELYLDSLAAIGVDMALHDVRFVEDDWESPTLGAWGLGWECWCDGMEVSQVTYFQQVAGFECAPVSGELTYGLERLAMYVQGVESVYDLNFNGGEGAERVSYGEVFQQAEQEYSRFNFEHANTDVLFQHFRDAEVECMSLLERGASGERHLMALPAYDQCIKASHVFNLLDARGAISVTERQSYILRVRELARGCGAAWLKTSGGGAYALTPALSRGERGVPALLPQGEGRAPPSPTGRGLG
;
A
#
# COMPACT_ATOMS: atom_id res chain seq x y z
N MET A 1 -4.93 -12.64 -38.76
CA MET A 1 -4.47 -13.23 -37.48
C MET A 1 -3.56 -12.22 -36.84
N ALA A 2 -3.90 -11.75 -35.59
CA ALA A 2 -3.00 -10.92 -34.80
C ALA A 2 -1.68 -11.68 -34.58
N SER A 3 -0.56 -11.01 -34.59
CA SER A 3 0.73 -11.68 -34.33
C SER A 3 0.81 -12.05 -32.85
N VAL A 4 1.61 -13.05 -32.48
CA VAL A 4 1.87 -13.42 -31.07
C VAL A 4 2.32 -12.20 -30.26
N LYS A 5 3.03 -11.26 -30.91
CA LYS A 5 3.43 -9.99 -30.27
C LYS A 5 2.25 -9.10 -29.91
N ASP A 6 1.22 -9.05 -30.77
CA ASP A 6 0.04 -8.21 -30.51
C ASP A 6 -0.78 -8.77 -29.35
N ALA A 7 -0.91 -10.09 -29.25
CA ALA A 7 -1.63 -10.74 -28.15
C ALA A 7 -0.93 -10.57 -26.79
N ALA A 8 0.40 -10.63 -26.76
CA ALA A 8 1.20 -10.44 -25.54
C ALA A 8 1.10 -9.01 -24.97
N LEU A 9 0.73 -8.03 -25.78
CA LEU A 9 0.56 -6.64 -25.38
C LEU A 9 -0.91 -6.23 -25.18
N ASP A 10 -1.84 -7.10 -25.53
CA ASP A 10 -3.27 -6.88 -25.42
C ASP A 10 -3.74 -7.20 -23.97
N PRO A 11 -4.23 -6.21 -23.20
CA PRO A 11 -4.69 -6.45 -21.83
C PRO A 11 -5.84 -7.46 -21.73
N ALA A 12 -6.67 -7.59 -22.76
CA ALA A 12 -7.74 -8.57 -22.80
C ALA A 12 -7.25 -10.01 -23.00
N LYS A 13 -5.99 -10.20 -23.40
CA LYS A 13 -5.41 -11.51 -23.72
C LYS A 13 -4.24 -11.87 -22.84
N SER A 14 -3.68 -10.91 -22.10
CA SER A 14 -2.44 -11.09 -21.38
C SER A 14 -2.41 -10.29 -20.08
N PHE A 15 -2.10 -10.96 -18.97
CA PHE A 15 -1.87 -10.31 -17.69
C PHE A 15 -0.68 -9.33 -17.75
N GLN A 16 0.39 -9.73 -18.43
CA GLN A 16 1.54 -8.84 -18.66
C GLN A 16 1.18 -7.66 -19.58
N GLY A 17 0.29 -7.86 -20.56
CA GLY A 17 -0.22 -6.80 -21.43
C GLY A 17 -1.00 -5.74 -20.66
N LEU A 18 -1.80 -6.14 -19.66
CA LEU A 18 -2.49 -5.24 -18.77
C LEU A 18 -1.51 -4.36 -17.99
N ILE A 19 -0.45 -4.94 -17.44
CA ILE A 19 0.61 -4.20 -16.73
C ILE A 19 1.29 -3.19 -17.66
N LEU A 20 1.68 -3.61 -18.86
CA LEU A 20 2.37 -2.75 -19.84
C LEU A 20 1.47 -1.60 -20.30
N THR A 21 0.17 -1.85 -20.43
CA THR A 21 -0.80 -0.80 -20.79
C THR A 21 -0.90 0.25 -19.71
N LEU A 22 -1.04 -0.14 -18.42
CA LEU A 22 -1.03 0.80 -17.30
C LEU A 22 0.29 1.57 -17.20
N GLN A 23 1.43 0.90 -17.40
CA GLN A 23 2.73 1.56 -17.41
C GLN A 23 2.81 2.63 -18.51
N THR A 24 2.34 2.29 -19.71
CA THR A 24 2.33 3.22 -20.86
C THR A 24 1.41 4.40 -20.58
N TYR A 25 0.21 4.15 -20.05
CA TYR A 25 -0.75 5.19 -19.71
C TYR A 25 -0.16 6.17 -18.69
N TRP A 26 0.33 5.69 -17.56
CA TRP A 26 0.85 6.54 -16.49
C TRP A 26 2.18 7.21 -16.83
N ALA A 27 3.02 6.57 -17.66
CA ALA A 27 4.20 7.23 -18.23
C ALA A 27 3.82 8.43 -19.09
N GLY A 28 2.75 8.29 -19.90
CA GLY A 28 2.18 9.38 -20.69
C GLY A 28 1.66 10.56 -19.85
N HIS A 29 1.26 10.30 -18.61
CA HIS A 29 0.83 11.33 -17.64
C HIS A 29 1.98 11.87 -16.77
N GLY A 30 3.24 11.54 -17.13
CA GLY A 30 4.45 12.08 -16.51
C GLY A 30 4.86 11.39 -15.22
N CYS A 31 4.36 10.19 -14.94
CA CYS A 31 4.84 9.37 -13.85
C CYS A 31 6.21 8.76 -14.16
N VAL A 32 7.10 8.77 -13.16
CA VAL A 32 8.33 7.98 -13.19
C VAL A 32 7.96 6.51 -13.03
N MET A 33 8.34 5.67 -13.99
CA MET A 33 8.14 4.21 -13.91
C MET A 33 9.22 3.60 -13.04
N LEU A 34 8.85 3.14 -11.86
CA LEU A 34 9.77 2.49 -10.93
C LEU A 34 9.66 0.96 -11.02
N GLN A 35 10.71 0.30 -10.56
CA GLN A 35 10.68 -1.14 -10.32
C GLN A 35 10.04 -1.43 -8.95
N PRO A 36 9.56 -2.66 -8.72
CA PRO A 36 9.07 -3.06 -7.41
C PRO A 36 10.09 -2.80 -6.30
N TYR A 37 9.61 -2.49 -5.12
CA TYR A 37 10.45 -2.49 -3.92
C TYR A 37 10.86 -3.94 -3.61
N ASP A 38 12.16 -4.16 -3.43
CA ASP A 38 12.75 -5.49 -3.23
C ASP A 38 12.62 -6.02 -1.78
N MET A 39 11.52 -5.64 -1.14
CA MET A 39 11.20 -6.04 0.23
C MET A 39 9.77 -6.60 0.29
N GLU A 40 9.51 -7.47 1.25
CA GLU A 40 8.17 -7.99 1.50
C GLU A 40 7.27 -6.90 2.12
N VAL A 41 6.28 -6.45 1.37
CA VAL A 41 5.33 -5.43 1.79
C VAL A 41 3.89 -5.94 1.75
N GLY A 42 3.03 -5.44 2.63
CA GLY A 42 1.60 -5.79 2.65
C GLY A 42 0.75 -5.01 1.64
N ALA A 43 1.29 -3.94 1.09
CA ALA A 43 0.64 -3.13 0.05
C ALA A 43 1.67 -2.29 -0.71
N GLY A 44 1.31 -1.84 -1.91
CA GLY A 44 2.12 -0.93 -2.72
C GLY A 44 2.43 0.38 -2.02
N THR A 45 1.55 0.84 -1.15
CA THR A 45 1.73 2.02 -0.29
C THR A 45 3.00 1.98 0.55
N PHE A 46 3.46 0.77 0.95
CA PHE A 46 4.68 0.62 1.75
C PHE A 46 5.98 0.88 0.98
N HIS A 47 5.95 0.93 -0.33
CA HIS A 47 7.11 1.33 -1.12
C HIS A 47 7.56 2.76 -0.73
N PRO A 48 8.88 3.02 -0.52
CA PRO A 48 9.37 4.36 -0.16
C PRO A 48 8.92 5.46 -1.13
N ALA A 49 8.70 5.13 -2.40
CA ALA A 49 8.21 6.05 -3.42
C ALA A 49 6.79 6.57 -3.13
N THR A 50 5.99 5.84 -2.38
CA THR A 50 4.69 6.30 -1.87
C THR A 50 4.80 6.79 -0.45
N THR A 51 5.16 5.94 0.52
CA THR A 51 5.17 6.32 1.94
C THR A 51 6.06 7.52 2.23
N LEU A 52 7.34 7.45 1.91
CA LEU A 52 8.26 8.53 2.27
C LEU A 52 8.09 9.76 1.37
N ARG A 53 7.82 9.56 0.08
CA ARG A 53 7.68 10.67 -0.86
C ARG A 53 6.33 11.39 -0.80
N SER A 54 5.34 10.84 -0.11
CA SER A 54 4.12 11.59 0.27
C SER A 54 4.44 12.72 1.26
N LEU A 55 5.52 12.56 2.02
CA LEU A 55 5.97 13.55 2.99
C LEU A 55 6.77 14.69 2.32
N GLY A 56 6.70 15.88 2.95
CA GLY A 56 7.40 17.07 2.50
C GLY A 56 6.80 17.72 1.26
N PRO A 57 7.34 18.89 0.84
CA PRO A 57 6.69 19.76 -0.14
C PRO A 57 6.99 19.40 -1.60
N LYS A 58 7.97 18.52 -1.87
CA LYS A 58 8.43 18.29 -3.25
C LYS A 58 7.35 17.59 -4.07
N PRO A 59 7.01 18.14 -5.26
CA PRO A 59 6.15 17.43 -6.21
C PRO A 59 6.75 16.08 -6.58
N TRP A 60 5.87 15.09 -6.76
CA TRP A 60 6.28 13.73 -7.10
C TRP A 60 5.19 13.01 -7.87
N LYS A 61 5.57 12.31 -8.93
CA LYS A 61 4.67 11.42 -9.68
C LYS A 61 5.41 10.13 -9.98
N ALA A 62 4.89 9.00 -9.55
CA ALA A 62 5.46 7.69 -9.83
C ALA A 62 4.39 6.63 -10.00
N ALA A 63 4.71 5.60 -10.75
CA ALA A 63 3.89 4.40 -10.84
C ALA A 63 4.79 3.15 -10.93
N TYR A 64 4.30 2.04 -10.41
CA TYR A 64 5.03 0.78 -10.34
C TYR A 64 4.10 -0.40 -10.03
N VAL A 65 4.51 -1.58 -10.42
CA VAL A 65 3.93 -2.83 -9.92
C VAL A 65 4.57 -3.16 -8.58
N GLN A 66 3.78 -3.54 -7.59
CA GLN A 66 4.30 -3.98 -6.31
C GLN A 66 3.70 -5.33 -5.93
N PRO A 67 4.51 -6.40 -5.91
CA PRO A 67 4.13 -7.65 -5.29
C PRO A 67 3.81 -7.40 -3.81
N SER A 68 2.60 -7.72 -3.39
CA SER A 68 2.13 -7.50 -2.03
C SER A 68 1.87 -8.82 -1.34
N ARG A 69 2.30 -8.95 -0.09
CA ARG A 69 2.16 -10.16 0.71
C ARG A 69 1.25 -9.92 1.90
N ARG A 70 0.18 -10.71 1.98
CA ARG A 70 -0.79 -10.71 3.07
C ARG A 70 -0.90 -12.13 3.64
N PRO A 71 -0.03 -12.53 4.57
CA PRO A 71 0.05 -13.91 5.08
C PRO A 71 -1.29 -14.49 5.54
N LYS A 72 -2.16 -13.67 6.15
CA LYS A 72 -3.51 -14.08 6.60
C LYS A 72 -4.49 -14.40 5.48
N ASP A 73 -4.24 -13.91 4.27
CA ASP A 73 -5.10 -14.13 3.11
C ASP A 73 -4.80 -15.44 2.37
N GLY A 74 -3.84 -16.22 2.83
CA GLY A 74 -3.56 -17.56 2.31
C GLY A 74 -4.80 -18.44 2.26
N ARG A 75 -4.99 -19.17 1.16
CA ARG A 75 -6.10 -20.11 0.94
C ARG A 75 -5.61 -21.36 0.21
N TYR A 76 -4.35 -21.74 0.41
CA TYR A 76 -3.73 -22.96 -0.12
C TYR A 76 -3.83 -23.11 -1.65
N GLY A 77 -3.99 -22.01 -2.38
CA GLY A 77 -4.16 -22.04 -3.83
C GLY A 77 -5.53 -22.57 -4.30
N GLU A 78 -6.53 -22.62 -3.40
CA GLU A 78 -7.86 -23.18 -3.67
C GLU A 78 -8.93 -22.11 -3.91
N ASN A 79 -8.69 -20.87 -3.46
CA ASN A 79 -9.68 -19.79 -3.64
C ASN A 79 -9.44 -19.04 -4.97
N PRO A 80 -10.47 -18.81 -5.79
CA PRO A 80 -10.33 -18.27 -7.13
C PRO A 80 -9.94 -16.79 -7.18
N ASN A 81 -10.09 -16.01 -6.09
CA ASN A 81 -9.89 -14.56 -6.10
C ASN A 81 -9.22 -13.99 -4.84
N ARG A 82 -8.80 -14.85 -3.88
CA ARG A 82 -8.07 -14.42 -2.69
C ARG A 82 -6.73 -15.12 -2.59
N LEU A 83 -5.66 -14.32 -2.57
CA LEU A 83 -4.27 -14.76 -2.59
C LEU A 83 -3.51 -14.13 -1.43
N GLN A 84 -2.52 -14.86 -0.89
CA GLN A 84 -1.57 -14.29 0.08
C GLN A 84 -0.48 -13.45 -0.60
N HIS A 85 -0.26 -13.64 -1.90
CA HIS A 85 0.68 -12.90 -2.72
C HIS A 85 0.00 -12.50 -4.04
N TYR A 86 -0.08 -11.20 -4.32
CA TYR A 86 -0.70 -10.67 -5.52
C TYR A 86 -0.06 -9.35 -5.93
N TYR A 87 -0.31 -8.90 -7.14
CA TYR A 87 0.25 -7.68 -7.68
C TYR A 87 -0.69 -6.50 -7.51
N GLN A 88 -0.18 -5.43 -6.93
CA GLN A 88 -0.82 -4.13 -6.99
C GLN A 88 -0.10 -3.25 -8.00
N TYR A 89 -0.85 -2.55 -8.84
CA TYR A 89 -0.32 -1.43 -9.59
C TYR A 89 -0.55 -0.16 -8.78
N GLN A 90 0.53 0.52 -8.44
CA GLN A 90 0.54 1.65 -7.54
C GLN A 90 0.86 2.93 -8.31
N VAL A 91 0.07 3.98 -8.06
CA VAL A 91 0.32 5.32 -8.58
C VAL A 91 0.28 6.32 -7.44
N ILE A 92 1.21 7.26 -7.43
CA ILE A 92 1.26 8.38 -6.50
C ILE A 92 1.44 9.67 -7.27
N LEU A 93 0.53 10.63 -7.04
CA LEU A 93 0.55 11.96 -7.64
C LEU A 93 0.57 13.02 -6.55
N LYS A 94 1.64 13.77 -6.44
CA LYS A 94 1.81 14.85 -5.46
C LYS A 94 2.24 16.16 -6.12
N PRO A 95 1.46 17.24 -6.01
CA PRO A 95 0.13 17.27 -5.39
C PRO A 95 -0.89 16.42 -6.13
N SER A 96 -1.97 16.04 -5.44
CA SER A 96 -3.10 15.39 -6.09
C SER A 96 -3.70 16.30 -7.16
N PRO A 97 -3.89 15.83 -8.41
CA PRO A 97 -4.62 16.58 -9.41
C PRO A 97 -6.12 16.64 -9.07
N GLU A 98 -6.81 17.70 -9.51
CA GLU A 98 -8.24 17.87 -9.28
C GLU A 98 -9.07 16.78 -9.99
N ASN A 99 -8.60 16.29 -11.13
CA ASN A 99 -9.26 15.27 -11.95
C ASN A 99 -8.73 13.85 -11.72
N LEU A 100 -8.28 13.51 -10.50
CA LEU A 100 -7.70 12.20 -10.18
C LEU A 100 -8.64 11.04 -10.53
N GLN A 101 -9.94 11.17 -10.24
CA GLN A 101 -10.94 10.14 -10.54
C GLN A 101 -11.14 9.95 -12.05
N GLU A 102 -11.13 11.05 -12.83
CA GLU A 102 -11.23 10.97 -14.29
C GLU A 102 -10.01 10.24 -14.88
N LEU A 103 -8.80 10.60 -14.44
CA LEU A 103 -7.57 9.92 -14.85
C LEU A 103 -7.60 8.43 -14.50
N TYR A 104 -8.17 8.08 -13.35
CA TYR A 104 -8.34 6.69 -12.96
C TYR A 104 -9.32 5.96 -13.91
N LEU A 105 -10.50 6.53 -14.17
CA LEU A 105 -11.50 5.92 -15.07
C LEU A 105 -10.96 5.78 -16.50
N ASP A 106 -10.24 6.78 -17.00
CA ASP A 106 -9.57 6.72 -18.30
C ASP A 106 -8.52 5.60 -18.36
N SER A 107 -7.83 5.35 -17.25
CA SER A 107 -6.88 4.24 -17.14
C SER A 107 -7.57 2.87 -17.18
N LEU A 108 -8.77 2.74 -16.59
CA LEU A 108 -9.58 1.53 -16.70
C LEU A 108 -10.05 1.29 -18.14
N ALA A 109 -10.49 2.34 -18.81
CA ALA A 109 -10.85 2.28 -20.24
C ALA A 109 -9.65 1.85 -21.10
N ALA A 110 -8.45 2.36 -20.79
CA ALA A 110 -7.22 2.00 -21.50
C ALA A 110 -6.87 0.51 -21.41
N ILE A 111 -7.19 -0.14 -20.30
CA ILE A 111 -6.99 -1.59 -20.13
C ILE A 111 -8.16 -2.44 -20.63
N GLY A 112 -9.19 -1.81 -21.19
CA GLY A 112 -10.31 -2.52 -21.84
C GLY A 112 -11.55 -2.70 -20.95
N VAL A 113 -11.66 -2.04 -19.79
CA VAL A 113 -12.90 -2.02 -19.01
C VAL A 113 -13.89 -1.08 -19.70
N ASP A 114 -14.96 -1.65 -20.25
CA ASP A 114 -16.03 -0.88 -20.89
C ASP A 114 -17.04 -0.39 -19.83
N MET A 115 -17.03 0.92 -19.55
CA MET A 115 -17.94 1.55 -18.58
C MET A 115 -19.42 1.45 -18.97
N ALA A 116 -19.74 1.10 -20.22
CA ALA A 116 -21.11 0.89 -20.65
C ALA A 116 -21.62 -0.55 -20.34
N LEU A 117 -20.70 -1.50 -20.16
CA LEU A 117 -20.99 -2.90 -19.89
C LEU A 117 -20.82 -3.27 -18.43
N HIS A 118 -19.99 -2.52 -17.68
CA HIS A 118 -19.66 -2.80 -16.29
C HIS A 118 -20.23 -1.72 -15.34
N ASP A 119 -20.73 -2.17 -14.19
CA ASP A 119 -21.20 -1.29 -13.13
C ASP A 119 -20.02 -0.85 -12.27
N VAL A 120 -19.43 0.31 -12.62
CA VAL A 120 -18.29 0.88 -11.88
C VAL A 120 -18.82 1.92 -10.87
N ARG A 121 -18.53 1.69 -9.58
CA ARG A 121 -18.97 2.53 -8.46
C ARG A 121 -17.83 2.94 -7.57
N PHE A 122 -17.87 4.17 -7.09
CA PHE A 122 -17.05 4.67 -6.00
C PHE A 122 -17.84 4.55 -4.70
N VAL A 123 -17.32 3.78 -3.77
CA VAL A 123 -17.85 3.59 -2.41
C VAL A 123 -16.93 4.31 -1.44
N GLU A 124 -17.47 5.22 -0.66
CA GLU A 124 -16.68 6.00 0.32
C GLU A 124 -15.98 5.06 1.30
N ASP A 125 -14.67 5.21 1.42
CA ASP A 125 -13.82 4.47 2.33
C ASP A 125 -12.63 5.32 2.79
N ASP A 126 -12.59 5.58 4.09
CA ASP A 126 -11.47 6.25 4.73
C ASP A 126 -10.36 5.23 5.01
N TRP A 127 -9.44 5.16 4.08
CA TRP A 127 -8.33 4.22 4.15
C TRP A 127 -7.37 4.53 5.31
N GLU A 128 -6.96 3.49 6.02
CA GLU A 128 -5.96 3.61 7.07
C GLU A 128 -4.94 2.45 7.08
N SER A 129 -3.72 2.76 7.50
CA SER A 129 -2.69 1.78 7.82
C SER A 129 -2.16 2.03 9.24
N PRO A 130 -2.65 1.28 10.24
CA PRO A 130 -2.24 1.46 11.63
C PRO A 130 -0.74 1.32 11.87
N THR A 131 -0.06 0.43 11.15
CA THR A 131 1.39 0.21 11.27
C THR A 131 2.23 1.31 10.65
N LEU A 132 1.75 1.95 9.57
CA LEU A 132 2.42 3.11 8.99
C LEU A 132 2.06 4.41 9.68
N GLY A 133 1.03 4.44 10.55
CA GLY A 133 0.48 5.68 11.05
C GLY A 133 0.01 6.60 9.92
N ALA A 134 -0.63 5.98 8.91
CA ALA A 134 -1.11 6.65 7.72
C ALA A 134 -2.62 6.52 7.60
N TRP A 135 -3.27 7.56 7.07
CA TRP A 135 -4.68 7.55 6.72
C TRP A 135 -4.98 8.59 5.64
N GLY A 136 -6.08 8.39 4.95
CA GLY A 136 -6.56 9.31 3.92
C GLY A 136 -8.02 9.13 3.62
N LEU A 137 -8.65 10.20 3.14
CA LEU A 137 -10.01 10.18 2.61
C LEU A 137 -10.00 9.50 1.24
N GLY A 138 -11.08 8.80 0.89
CA GLY A 138 -11.10 8.20 -0.44
C GLY A 138 -12.27 7.30 -0.73
N TRP A 139 -12.07 6.43 -1.70
CA TRP A 139 -13.07 5.50 -2.19
C TRP A 139 -12.46 4.17 -2.57
N GLU A 140 -13.17 3.09 -2.25
CA GLU A 140 -13.03 1.85 -2.99
C GLU A 140 -13.70 1.98 -4.36
N CYS A 141 -13.04 1.56 -5.41
CA CYS A 141 -13.67 1.42 -6.72
C CYS A 141 -14.11 -0.03 -6.91
N TRP A 142 -15.40 -0.21 -7.10
CA TRP A 142 -16.05 -1.50 -7.31
C TRP A 142 -16.44 -1.67 -8.77
N CYS A 143 -16.18 -2.84 -9.32
CA CYS A 143 -16.61 -3.25 -10.65
C CYS A 143 -17.50 -4.48 -10.50
N ASP A 144 -18.76 -4.42 -10.96
CA ASP A 144 -19.74 -5.52 -10.88
C ASP A 144 -19.84 -6.17 -9.50
N GLY A 145 -19.74 -5.36 -8.43
CA GLY A 145 -19.87 -5.83 -7.06
C GLY A 145 -18.60 -6.39 -6.42
N MET A 146 -17.43 -6.25 -7.06
CA MET A 146 -16.13 -6.58 -6.49
C MET A 146 -15.23 -5.34 -6.46
N GLU A 147 -14.59 -5.08 -5.32
CA GLU A 147 -13.56 -4.06 -5.19
C GLU A 147 -12.37 -4.40 -6.09
N VAL A 148 -11.99 -3.48 -6.98
CA VAL A 148 -10.88 -3.65 -7.92
C VAL A 148 -9.74 -2.67 -7.68
N SER A 149 -10.01 -1.53 -7.04
CA SER A 149 -9.02 -0.50 -6.77
C SER A 149 -9.39 0.35 -5.56
N GLN A 150 -8.38 1.01 -4.99
CA GLN A 150 -8.51 2.00 -3.94
C GLN A 150 -8.01 3.35 -4.47
N VAL A 151 -8.76 4.41 -4.20
CA VAL A 151 -8.38 5.81 -4.47
C VAL A 151 -8.27 6.53 -3.14
N THR A 152 -7.09 7.06 -2.81
CA THR A 152 -6.83 7.65 -1.49
C THR A 152 -6.19 9.03 -1.63
N TYR A 153 -6.70 10.01 -0.87
CA TYR A 153 -6.09 11.32 -0.69
C TYR A 153 -5.42 11.34 0.68
N PHE A 154 -4.09 11.19 0.71
CA PHE A 154 -3.35 11.12 1.96
C PHE A 154 -3.45 12.39 2.77
N GLN A 155 -3.96 12.25 3.99
CA GLN A 155 -3.99 13.30 4.99
C GLN A 155 -2.78 13.20 5.91
N GLN A 156 -2.38 11.98 6.27
CA GLN A 156 -1.27 11.72 7.15
C GLN A 156 -0.50 10.48 6.71
N VAL A 157 0.82 10.52 6.84
CA VAL A 157 1.72 9.37 6.65
C VAL A 157 2.81 9.41 7.72
N ALA A 158 3.12 8.26 8.33
CA ALA A 158 4.09 8.14 9.41
C ALA A 158 3.82 9.11 10.60
N GLY A 159 2.56 9.46 10.84
CA GLY A 159 2.17 10.42 11.86
C GLY A 159 2.42 11.89 11.51
N PHE A 160 2.76 12.22 10.26
CA PHE A 160 2.98 13.59 9.77
C PHE A 160 1.94 13.95 8.72
N GLU A 161 1.46 15.19 8.77
CA GLU A 161 0.54 15.72 7.77
C GLU A 161 1.18 15.76 6.36
N CYS A 162 0.39 15.40 5.36
CA CYS A 162 0.78 15.47 3.95
C CYS A 162 0.42 16.84 3.38
N ALA A 163 1.43 17.68 3.16
CA ALA A 163 1.29 18.99 2.56
C ALA A 163 2.35 19.20 1.46
N PRO A 164 1.94 19.22 0.18
CA PRO A 164 0.56 19.09 -0.32
C PRO A 164 0.01 17.64 -0.21
N VAL A 165 -1.33 17.54 -0.20
CA VAL A 165 -2.03 16.24 -0.25
C VAL A 165 -1.65 15.50 -1.52
N SER A 166 -1.39 14.21 -1.38
CA SER A 166 -1.11 13.30 -2.50
C SER A 166 -2.34 12.49 -2.85
N GLY A 167 -2.59 12.25 -4.14
CA GLY A 167 -3.52 11.24 -4.60
C GLY A 167 -2.80 9.92 -4.84
N GLU A 168 -3.29 8.85 -4.26
CA GLU A 168 -2.83 7.48 -4.48
C GLU A 168 -3.89 6.68 -5.21
N LEU A 169 -3.46 5.85 -6.16
CA LEU A 169 -4.29 4.86 -6.81
C LEU A 169 -3.64 3.48 -6.63
N THR A 170 -4.41 2.54 -6.09
CA THR A 170 -3.97 1.16 -5.89
C THR A 170 -4.88 0.21 -6.64
N TYR A 171 -4.41 -0.36 -7.73
CA TYR A 171 -5.16 -1.31 -8.55
C TYR A 171 -4.87 -2.74 -8.11
N GLY A 172 -5.89 -3.55 -7.91
CA GLY A 172 -5.76 -4.99 -7.77
C GLY A 172 -5.67 -5.66 -9.15
N LEU A 173 -4.45 -5.94 -9.60
CA LEU A 173 -4.21 -6.35 -10.99
C LEU A 173 -4.91 -7.66 -11.36
N GLU A 174 -4.92 -8.64 -10.47
CA GLU A 174 -5.54 -9.94 -10.72
C GLU A 174 -7.05 -9.81 -10.90
N ARG A 175 -7.71 -9.03 -10.03
CA ARG A 175 -9.16 -8.80 -10.13
C ARG A 175 -9.53 -8.08 -11.42
N LEU A 176 -8.79 -7.02 -11.76
CA LEU A 176 -8.99 -6.32 -13.04
C LEU A 176 -8.77 -7.23 -14.23
N ALA A 177 -7.70 -8.03 -14.23
CA ALA A 177 -7.42 -8.98 -15.29
C ALA A 177 -8.53 -10.03 -15.45
N MET A 178 -9.14 -10.49 -14.34
CA MET A 178 -10.27 -11.43 -14.40
C MET A 178 -11.45 -10.82 -15.17
N TYR A 179 -11.80 -9.54 -14.92
CA TYR A 179 -12.85 -8.86 -15.69
C TYR A 179 -12.47 -8.68 -17.16
N VAL A 180 -11.28 -8.19 -17.42
CA VAL A 180 -10.83 -7.87 -18.78
C VAL A 180 -10.67 -9.14 -19.63
N GLN A 181 -10.23 -10.26 -19.03
CA GLN A 181 -10.10 -11.54 -19.72
C GLN A 181 -11.37 -12.42 -19.65
N GLY A 182 -12.38 -12.03 -18.86
CA GLY A 182 -13.63 -12.77 -18.73
C GLY A 182 -13.46 -14.15 -18.08
N VAL A 183 -12.62 -14.27 -17.04
CA VAL A 183 -12.40 -15.52 -16.30
C VAL A 183 -12.88 -15.40 -14.85
N GLU A 184 -13.34 -16.52 -14.27
CA GLU A 184 -13.87 -16.57 -12.90
C GLU A 184 -12.81 -16.91 -11.84
N SER A 185 -11.65 -17.43 -12.28
CA SER A 185 -10.54 -17.78 -11.40
C SER A 185 -9.26 -17.08 -11.82
N VAL A 186 -8.55 -16.53 -10.86
CA VAL A 186 -7.23 -15.92 -11.08
C VAL A 186 -6.26 -16.92 -11.70
N TYR A 187 -6.37 -18.20 -11.36
CA TYR A 187 -5.47 -19.25 -11.90
C TYR A 187 -5.68 -19.53 -13.39
N ASP A 188 -6.85 -19.14 -13.94
CA ASP A 188 -7.17 -19.29 -15.36
C ASP A 188 -6.75 -18.09 -16.21
N LEU A 189 -6.26 -17.01 -15.61
CA LEU A 189 -5.74 -15.87 -16.35
C LEU A 189 -4.64 -16.31 -17.31
N ASN A 190 -4.72 -15.84 -18.56
CA ASN A 190 -3.64 -15.96 -19.50
C ASN A 190 -2.53 -14.96 -19.15
N PHE A 191 -1.36 -15.47 -18.73
CA PHE A 191 -0.28 -14.63 -18.25
C PHE A 191 0.47 -13.93 -19.39
N ASN A 192 0.80 -14.68 -20.44
CA ASN A 192 1.70 -14.24 -21.52
C ASN A 192 1.02 -13.92 -22.86
N GLY A 193 -0.29 -14.13 -22.98
CA GLY A 193 -1.03 -13.96 -24.24
C GLY A 193 -0.81 -15.06 -25.26
N GLY A 194 -0.12 -16.14 -24.90
CA GLY A 194 0.07 -17.29 -25.77
C GLY A 194 -1.23 -18.09 -26.01
N GLU A 195 -1.25 -18.89 -27.07
CA GLU A 195 -2.36 -19.77 -27.41
C GLU A 195 -1.90 -21.24 -27.45
N GLY A 196 -2.81 -22.17 -27.17
CA GLY A 196 -2.53 -23.59 -27.18
C GLY A 196 -1.37 -23.99 -26.27
N ALA A 197 -0.34 -24.62 -26.81
CA ALA A 197 0.84 -25.06 -26.05
C ALA A 197 1.80 -23.93 -25.60
N GLU A 198 1.64 -22.74 -26.16
CA GLU A 198 2.46 -21.56 -25.78
C GLU A 198 1.77 -20.72 -24.69
N ARG A 199 0.52 -21.02 -24.35
CA ARG A 199 -0.19 -20.34 -23.28
C ARG A 199 0.42 -20.71 -21.93
N VAL A 200 0.71 -19.68 -21.12
CA VAL A 200 1.10 -19.82 -19.72
C VAL A 200 0.00 -19.19 -18.87
N SER A 201 -0.58 -19.95 -17.96
CA SER A 201 -1.60 -19.45 -17.05
C SER A 201 -0.96 -18.83 -15.79
N TYR A 202 -1.71 -17.97 -15.11
CA TYR A 202 -1.34 -17.45 -13.80
C TYR A 202 -1.14 -18.60 -12.78
N GLY A 203 -1.98 -19.64 -12.89
CA GLY A 203 -1.88 -20.83 -12.05
C GLY A 203 -0.55 -21.56 -12.21
N GLU A 204 -0.08 -21.76 -13.46
CA GLU A 204 1.23 -22.38 -13.70
C GLU A 204 2.39 -21.57 -13.10
N VAL A 205 2.24 -20.25 -13.00
CA VAL A 205 3.30 -19.39 -12.42
C VAL A 205 3.23 -19.36 -10.89
N PHE A 206 2.03 -19.28 -10.28
CA PHE A 206 1.91 -18.89 -8.87
C PHE A 206 1.14 -19.85 -7.96
N GLN A 207 0.36 -20.81 -8.48
CA GLN A 207 -0.50 -21.64 -7.63
C GLN A 207 0.31 -22.51 -6.64
N GLN A 208 1.45 -23.07 -7.07
CA GLN A 208 2.33 -23.80 -6.15
C GLN A 208 2.85 -22.89 -5.04
N ALA A 209 3.25 -21.66 -5.36
CA ALA A 209 3.70 -20.69 -4.37
C ALA A 209 2.58 -20.39 -3.35
N GLU A 210 1.33 -20.19 -3.80
CA GLU A 210 0.18 -20.00 -2.90
C GLU A 210 -0.03 -21.19 -1.96
N GLN A 211 0.14 -22.41 -2.43
CA GLN A 211 0.02 -23.61 -1.62
C GLN A 211 1.13 -23.68 -0.56
N GLU A 212 2.38 -23.48 -0.96
CA GLU A 212 3.53 -23.60 -0.08
C GLU A 212 3.60 -22.45 0.93
N TYR A 213 3.36 -21.20 0.49
CA TYR A 213 3.35 -20.06 1.40
C TYR A 213 2.17 -20.07 2.37
N SER A 214 1.00 -20.58 1.98
CA SER A 214 -0.10 -20.78 2.92
C SER A 214 0.29 -21.72 4.06
N ARG A 215 0.92 -22.86 3.74
CA ARG A 215 1.46 -23.80 4.74
C ARG A 215 2.55 -23.16 5.58
N PHE A 216 3.48 -22.45 4.97
CA PHE A 216 4.51 -21.74 5.70
C PHE A 216 3.88 -20.74 6.69
N ASN A 217 2.95 -19.89 6.20
CA ASN A 217 2.34 -18.83 6.99
C ASN A 217 1.51 -19.35 8.16
N PHE A 218 0.79 -20.48 8.00
CA PHE A 218 -0.15 -20.99 9.00
C PHE A 218 0.40 -22.14 9.84
N GLU A 219 1.35 -22.95 9.30
CA GLU A 219 1.72 -24.22 9.90
C GLU A 219 3.21 -24.32 10.25
N HIS A 220 4.12 -23.88 9.37
CA HIS A 220 5.51 -24.25 9.43
C HIS A 220 6.48 -23.15 9.84
N ALA A 221 6.13 -21.86 9.68
CA ALA A 221 7.01 -20.77 10.07
C ALA A 221 7.39 -20.89 11.55
N ASN A 222 8.69 -20.91 11.84
CA ASN A 222 9.20 -21.04 13.21
C ASN A 222 8.98 -19.72 13.96
N THR A 223 8.12 -19.76 14.97
CA THR A 223 7.71 -18.58 15.72
C THR A 223 8.85 -17.98 16.54
N ASP A 224 9.74 -18.77 17.12
CA ASP A 224 10.87 -18.27 17.92
C ASP A 224 11.85 -17.48 17.03
N VAL A 225 12.12 -18.01 15.83
CA VAL A 225 12.93 -17.32 14.82
C VAL A 225 12.26 -16.03 14.37
N LEU A 226 10.93 -16.03 14.12
CA LEU A 226 10.20 -14.83 13.77
C LEU A 226 10.23 -13.78 14.88
N PHE A 227 10.05 -14.16 16.14
CA PHE A 227 10.19 -13.23 17.26
C PHE A 227 11.60 -12.62 17.33
N GLN A 228 12.64 -13.42 17.05
CA GLN A 228 14.01 -12.91 17.01
C GLN A 228 14.21 -11.93 15.85
N HIS A 229 13.76 -12.28 14.63
CA HIS A 229 13.85 -11.40 13.46
C HIS A 229 13.14 -10.07 13.66
N PHE A 230 11.99 -10.08 14.35
CA PHE A 230 11.28 -8.83 14.69
C PHE A 230 12.15 -7.95 15.59
N ARG A 231 12.71 -8.52 16.67
CA ARG A 231 13.58 -7.78 17.60
C ARG A 231 14.82 -7.23 16.91
N ASP A 232 15.46 -8.03 16.07
CA ASP A 232 16.67 -7.63 15.35
C ASP A 232 16.37 -6.45 14.40
N ALA A 233 15.28 -6.53 13.64
CA ALA A 233 14.87 -5.45 12.72
C ALA A 233 14.50 -4.16 13.49
N GLU A 234 13.79 -4.27 14.61
CA GLU A 234 13.44 -3.14 15.47
C GLU A 234 14.68 -2.45 16.04
N VAL A 235 15.60 -3.23 16.63
CA VAL A 235 16.84 -2.70 17.21
C VAL A 235 17.72 -2.03 16.16
N GLU A 236 17.87 -2.64 14.99
CA GLU A 236 18.68 -2.05 13.91
C GLU A 236 18.04 -0.79 13.35
N CYS A 237 16.72 -0.76 13.17
CA CYS A 237 16.01 0.45 12.76
C CYS A 237 16.27 1.62 13.74
N MET A 238 16.11 1.37 15.03
CA MET A 238 16.33 2.39 16.07
C MET A 238 17.79 2.85 16.09
N SER A 239 18.75 1.94 16.02
CA SER A 239 20.18 2.25 15.97
C SER A 239 20.55 3.13 14.79
N LEU A 240 20.02 2.86 13.60
CA LEU A 240 20.24 3.69 12.41
C LEU A 240 19.67 5.10 12.57
N LEU A 241 18.48 5.23 13.17
CA LEU A 241 17.85 6.52 13.43
C LEU A 241 18.63 7.34 14.48
N GLU A 242 19.14 6.69 15.53
CA GLU A 242 19.97 7.32 16.56
C GLU A 242 21.31 7.83 16.00
N ARG A 243 21.99 7.04 15.18
CA ARG A 243 23.23 7.45 14.49
C ARG A 243 22.98 8.66 13.60
N GLY A 244 21.91 8.65 12.80
CA GLY A 244 21.55 9.80 11.99
C GLY A 244 21.25 11.06 12.81
N ALA A 245 20.67 10.91 14.00
CA ALA A 245 20.38 12.03 14.91
C ALA A 245 21.63 12.56 15.63
N SER A 246 22.68 11.75 15.82
CA SER A 246 23.92 12.12 16.52
C SER A 246 24.87 12.98 15.71
N GLY A 247 24.51 13.35 14.48
CA GLY A 247 25.29 14.27 13.63
C GLY A 247 26.16 13.59 12.60
N GLU A 248 25.91 12.30 12.30
CA GLU A 248 26.52 11.66 11.14
C GLU A 248 26.10 12.38 9.83
N ARG A 249 26.92 12.27 8.82
CA ARG A 249 26.73 12.96 7.54
C ARG A 249 25.39 12.65 6.87
N HIS A 250 24.83 11.45 7.13
CA HIS A 250 23.60 10.96 6.54
C HIS A 250 22.59 10.52 7.61
N LEU A 251 21.32 10.83 7.43
CA LEU A 251 20.25 10.57 8.38
C LEU A 251 19.73 9.13 8.36
N MET A 252 20.29 8.26 7.52
CA MET A 252 19.96 6.83 7.40
C MET A 252 18.46 6.48 7.27
N ALA A 253 17.64 7.42 6.78
CA ALA A 253 16.18 7.25 6.71
C ALA A 253 15.76 6.05 5.87
N LEU A 254 16.39 5.80 4.72
CA LEU A 254 16.06 4.67 3.84
C LEU A 254 16.49 3.33 4.44
N PRO A 255 17.75 3.11 4.90
CA PRO A 255 18.13 1.87 5.56
C PRO A 255 17.30 1.57 6.82
N ALA A 256 16.94 2.60 7.61
CA ALA A 256 16.07 2.44 8.76
C ALA A 256 14.65 2.01 8.33
N TYR A 257 14.15 2.58 7.24
CA TYR A 257 12.85 2.22 6.70
C TYR A 257 12.81 0.76 6.22
N ASP A 258 13.88 0.25 5.59
CA ASP A 258 13.99 -1.16 5.24
C ASP A 258 13.83 -2.08 6.47
N GLN A 259 14.43 -1.72 7.61
CA GLN A 259 14.27 -2.49 8.85
C GLN A 259 12.85 -2.37 9.42
N CYS A 260 12.23 -1.19 9.33
CA CYS A 260 10.82 -1.00 9.71
C CYS A 260 9.90 -1.93 8.87
N ILE A 261 10.13 -2.04 7.57
CA ILE A 261 9.36 -2.91 6.68
C ILE A 261 9.58 -4.39 7.00
N LYS A 262 10.82 -4.81 7.31
CA LYS A 262 11.09 -6.18 7.79
C LYS A 262 10.30 -6.48 9.07
N ALA A 263 10.33 -5.57 10.05
CA ALA A 263 9.56 -5.73 11.28
C ALA A 263 8.04 -5.85 10.99
N SER A 264 7.51 -5.03 10.09
CA SER A 264 6.12 -5.08 9.66
C SER A 264 5.74 -6.42 9.02
N HIS A 265 6.58 -6.95 8.13
CA HIS A 265 6.34 -8.25 7.49
C HIS A 265 6.38 -9.40 8.50
N VAL A 266 7.40 -9.41 9.37
CA VAL A 266 7.53 -10.43 10.43
C VAL A 266 6.34 -10.40 11.39
N PHE A 267 5.86 -9.21 11.76
CA PHE A 267 4.63 -9.06 12.53
C PHE A 267 3.43 -9.72 11.82
N ASN A 268 3.26 -9.51 10.52
CA ASN A 268 2.19 -10.13 9.75
C ASN A 268 2.30 -11.67 9.72
N LEU A 269 3.51 -12.22 9.69
CA LEU A 269 3.74 -13.67 9.81
C LEU A 269 3.39 -14.20 11.19
N LEU A 270 3.81 -13.53 12.27
CA LEU A 270 3.46 -13.90 13.64
C LEU A 270 1.95 -13.86 13.87
N ASP A 271 1.28 -12.85 13.32
CA ASP A 271 -0.17 -12.71 13.40
C ASP A 271 -0.89 -13.82 12.60
N ALA A 272 -0.38 -14.20 11.43
CA ALA A 272 -0.91 -15.31 10.63
C ALA A 272 -0.70 -16.68 11.32
N ARG A 273 0.47 -16.88 11.96
CA ARG A 273 0.75 -18.08 12.76
C ARG A 273 -0.09 -18.21 14.03
N GLY A 274 -0.84 -17.15 14.39
CA GLY A 274 -1.56 -17.11 15.66
C GLY A 274 -0.63 -17.10 16.89
N ALA A 275 0.63 -16.67 16.71
CA ALA A 275 1.64 -16.66 17.76
C ALA A 275 1.52 -15.49 18.73
N ILE A 276 0.71 -14.49 18.40
CA ILE A 276 0.45 -13.31 19.20
C ILE A 276 -1.04 -13.18 19.52
N SER A 277 -1.36 -12.84 20.76
CA SER A 277 -2.73 -12.58 21.20
C SER A 277 -3.27 -11.27 20.63
N VAL A 278 -4.60 -11.08 20.73
CA VAL A 278 -5.25 -9.82 20.30
C VAL A 278 -4.67 -8.61 21.03
N THR A 279 -4.35 -8.76 22.31
CA THR A 279 -3.76 -7.67 23.14
C THR A 279 -2.33 -7.38 22.69
N GLU A 280 -1.52 -8.40 22.48
CA GLU A 280 -0.14 -8.25 22.01
C GLU A 280 -0.09 -7.65 20.61
N ARG A 281 -1.05 -7.99 19.75
CA ARG A 281 -1.16 -7.45 18.40
C ARG A 281 -1.16 -5.91 18.41
N GLN A 282 -1.87 -5.27 19.32
CA GLN A 282 -1.87 -3.81 19.45
C GLN A 282 -0.47 -3.27 19.80
N SER A 283 0.25 -3.95 20.71
CA SER A 283 1.62 -3.58 21.05
C SER A 283 2.55 -3.65 19.85
N TYR A 284 2.47 -4.70 19.02
CA TYR A 284 3.27 -4.82 17.81
C TYR A 284 2.95 -3.74 16.78
N ILE A 285 1.66 -3.42 16.58
CA ILE A 285 1.23 -2.33 15.70
C ILE A 285 1.86 -1.00 16.16
N LEU A 286 1.82 -0.69 17.45
CA LEU A 286 2.41 0.52 18.00
C LEU A 286 3.92 0.57 17.81
N ARG A 287 4.64 -0.54 18.02
CA ARG A 287 6.09 -0.63 17.82
C ARG A 287 6.46 -0.34 16.37
N VAL A 288 5.80 -0.99 15.40
CA VAL A 288 6.06 -0.73 13.97
C VAL A 288 5.71 0.72 13.61
N ARG A 289 4.62 1.28 14.15
CA ARG A 289 4.23 2.67 13.93
C ARG A 289 5.29 3.67 14.42
N GLU A 290 5.89 3.41 15.59
CA GLU A 290 6.97 4.27 16.11
C GLU A 290 8.23 4.19 15.23
N LEU A 291 8.59 3.02 14.71
CA LEU A 291 9.66 2.89 13.72
C LEU A 291 9.35 3.69 12.45
N ALA A 292 8.14 3.56 11.90
CA ALA A 292 7.70 4.29 10.71
C ALA A 292 7.76 5.81 10.95
N ARG A 293 7.32 6.27 12.13
CA ARG A 293 7.38 7.68 12.53
C ARG A 293 8.82 8.20 12.59
N GLY A 294 9.73 7.42 13.18
CA GLY A 294 11.15 7.74 13.22
C GLY A 294 11.75 7.87 11.82
N CYS A 295 11.43 6.94 10.92
CA CYS A 295 11.86 6.98 9.54
C CYS A 295 11.31 8.19 8.77
N GLY A 296 10.02 8.51 8.96
CA GLY A 296 9.39 9.70 8.38
C GLY A 296 10.04 11.00 8.85
N ALA A 297 10.31 11.11 10.17
CA ALA A 297 11.01 12.26 10.75
C ALA A 297 12.43 12.43 10.19
N ALA A 298 13.16 11.32 10.05
CA ALA A 298 14.49 11.33 9.44
C ALA A 298 14.43 11.73 7.96
N TRP A 299 13.46 11.16 7.22
CA TRP A 299 13.26 11.47 5.79
C TRP A 299 13.00 12.96 5.56
N LEU A 300 12.12 13.59 6.33
CA LEU A 300 11.81 15.02 6.22
C LEU A 300 13.04 15.93 6.37
N LYS A 301 14.08 15.47 7.06
CA LYS A 301 15.36 16.20 7.23
C LYS A 301 16.34 15.96 6.09
N THR A 302 16.05 15.03 5.18
CA THR A 302 16.89 14.77 4.00
C THR A 302 16.54 15.70 2.85
N SER A 303 17.43 15.78 1.85
CA SER A 303 17.15 16.45 0.59
C SER A 303 15.98 15.81 -0.17
N GLY A 304 15.77 14.51 -0.01
CA GLY A 304 14.62 13.77 -0.56
C GLY A 304 13.30 14.25 0.01
N GLY A 305 13.25 14.44 1.32
CA GLY A 305 12.10 14.99 2.05
C GLY A 305 11.85 16.49 1.85
N GLY A 306 12.78 17.16 1.15
CA GLY A 306 12.65 18.57 0.86
C GLY A 306 13.46 19.45 1.78
N ALA A 307 14.25 18.84 2.69
CA ALA A 307 14.97 19.51 3.78
C ALA A 307 14.47 20.93 3.95
N TYR A 308 13.39 21.12 4.66
CA TYR A 308 13.03 22.49 5.06
C TYR A 308 14.28 23.06 5.68
N ALA A 309 14.76 24.19 5.16
CA ALA A 309 15.45 25.09 6.04
C ALA A 309 14.48 25.34 7.18
N LEU A 310 14.65 24.59 8.29
CA LEU A 310 13.80 24.70 9.46
C LEU A 310 13.78 26.16 9.80
N THR A 311 12.67 26.83 9.53
CA THR A 311 12.49 28.18 10.08
C THR A 311 12.65 28.04 11.59
N PRO A 312 13.23 28.99 12.30
CA PRO A 312 13.45 28.89 13.75
C PRO A 312 12.21 28.52 14.55
N ALA A 313 11.02 28.78 14.00
CA ALA A 313 9.73 28.39 14.58
C ALA A 313 9.44 26.88 14.48
N LEU A 314 9.78 26.24 13.35
CA LEU A 314 9.62 24.77 13.19
C LEU A 314 10.67 24.00 13.98
N SER A 315 11.91 24.54 14.10
CA SER A 315 12.95 23.93 14.94
C SER A 315 12.61 23.95 16.43
N ARG A 316 11.79 24.90 16.89
CA ARG A 316 11.25 24.92 18.25
C ARG A 316 10.11 23.93 18.47
N GLY A 317 9.25 23.70 17.48
CA GLY A 317 8.17 22.71 17.53
C GLY A 317 8.70 21.26 17.60
N GLU A 318 9.81 20.97 16.92
CA GLU A 318 10.41 19.63 16.95
C GLU A 318 11.12 19.29 18.28
N ARG A 319 11.45 20.28 19.10
CA ARG A 319 12.04 20.08 20.44
C ARG A 319 11.02 20.08 21.57
N GLY A 320 9.77 20.34 21.26
CA GLY A 320 8.65 20.27 22.20
C GLY A 320 7.76 19.11 21.83
N VAL A 321 7.44 18.26 22.81
CA VAL A 321 6.26 17.41 22.74
C VAL A 321 5.12 18.30 22.25
N PRO A 322 4.26 17.86 21.29
CA PRO A 322 3.12 18.65 20.88
C PRO A 322 2.38 19.09 22.15
N ALA A 323 2.25 20.37 22.35
CA ALA A 323 1.45 20.88 23.46
C ALA A 323 0.07 20.26 23.28
N LEU A 324 -0.34 19.44 24.24
CA LEU A 324 -1.71 19.01 24.38
C LEU A 324 -2.58 20.25 24.20
N LEU A 325 -3.44 20.25 23.20
CA LEU A 325 -4.45 21.27 23.03
C LEU A 325 -5.14 21.43 24.38
N PRO A 326 -5.33 22.65 24.92
CA PRO A 326 -6.03 22.83 26.16
C PRO A 326 -7.41 22.17 26.02
N GLN A 327 -7.70 21.24 26.91
CA GLN A 327 -9.01 20.63 27.01
C GLN A 327 -10.00 21.78 27.19
N GLY A 328 -10.77 22.06 26.16
CA GLY A 328 -11.91 22.95 26.25
C GLY A 328 -12.83 22.39 27.33
N GLU A 329 -13.10 23.17 28.36
CA GLU A 329 -14.03 22.85 29.40
C GLU A 329 -15.36 22.41 28.78
N GLY A 330 -15.69 21.12 28.98
CA GLY A 330 -16.91 20.53 28.51
C GLY A 330 -18.11 21.22 29.16
N ARG A 331 -18.84 21.98 28.37
CA ARG A 331 -20.22 22.31 28.69
C ARG A 331 -21.03 21.03 28.48
N ALA A 332 -21.50 20.49 29.59
CA ALA A 332 -22.47 19.41 29.63
C ALA A 332 -23.74 19.84 28.86
N PRO A 333 -24.31 18.96 28.03
CA PRO A 333 -25.58 19.22 27.40
C PRO A 333 -26.69 19.23 28.47
N PRO A 334 -27.70 20.13 28.34
CA PRO A 334 -28.80 20.18 29.28
C PRO A 334 -29.64 18.89 29.22
N SER A 335 -29.95 18.34 30.39
CA SER A 335 -30.82 17.20 30.54
C SER A 335 -32.22 17.48 29.96
N PRO A 336 -32.84 16.53 29.25
CA PRO A 336 -34.23 16.69 28.86
C PRO A 336 -35.13 16.54 30.10
N THR A 337 -35.78 17.64 30.50
CA THR A 337 -36.86 17.66 31.45
C THR A 337 -38.02 16.83 30.92
N GLY A 338 -38.48 15.89 31.73
CA GLY A 338 -39.64 15.08 31.47
C GLY A 338 -40.92 15.89 31.30
N ARG A 339 -41.76 15.45 30.39
CA ARG A 339 -43.21 15.63 30.47
C ARG A 339 -43.86 14.28 30.36
N GLY A 340 -44.59 13.97 31.41
CA GLY A 340 -45.44 12.80 31.48
C GLY A 340 -46.77 13.04 30.78
N LEU A 341 -47.41 11.93 30.53
CA LEU A 341 -48.83 11.60 30.50
C LEU A 341 -49.75 12.43 29.59
N GLY A 342 -50.29 11.71 28.62
CA GLY A 342 -51.47 11.96 27.83
C GLY A 342 -51.65 10.85 26.84
#